data_a92aa484ae6a50f3031ce0a4acee37f3
#
_entry.id   a92aa484ae6a50f3031ce0a4acee37f3
#
_cell.length_a   1.000
_cell.length_b   1.000
_cell.length_c   1.000
_cell.angle_alpha   90.00
_cell.angle_beta   90.00
_cell.angle_gamma   90.00
#
_symmetry.space_group_name_H-M   'P 1'
#
loop_
_entity.id
_entity.type
_entity.pdbx_description
1 polymer ?
#
loop_
_entity_poly.entity_id
_entity_poly.type
_entity_poly.pdbx_seq_one_letter_code
_entity_poly.pdbx_strand_id
1 'polypeptide(L)'
;QINGPHAYGYLKSEKGVKEFEEYRINLLFTDEFDDCNAVLTLHSGEGGTESCDWASMLYRMYTRWAEKHGMSVEVLDFLEGDEAGIKSVTIQINGPHAYGYLKSEKGVHRLVRISPFNSAGKRMTSFASCDVIPDIEQDLEIEIRDEDIRIDTYRSSGAGGQHINKTSSAIRITHFPTGIVVQCQNERSQLMNKNKAMQMLKSKLYLLKKQENLERISDIRGEVTDNGFGSQIRSYVLQPYTMVKDKRTSYENSNVSAVLDGDLDGFMTAYLKWVNRVEV
;
A
#
# COMPACT_ATOMS: atom_id res chain seq x y z
N GLN A 1 4.66 5.72 -32.47
CA GLN A 1 5.72 5.15 -33.34
C GLN A 1 6.77 6.23 -33.59
N ILE A 2 8.00 6.02 -33.10
CA ILE A 2 9.11 6.95 -33.33
C ILE A 2 9.88 6.43 -34.55
N ASN A 3 9.66 7.04 -35.71
CA ASN A 3 10.33 6.66 -36.95
C ASN A 3 11.13 7.83 -37.52
N GLY A 4 12.35 7.56 -37.97
CA GLY A 4 13.22 8.52 -38.66
C GLY A 4 14.61 8.66 -38.04
N PRO A 5 15.56 9.32 -38.72
CA PRO A 5 16.97 9.43 -38.29
C PRO A 5 17.16 10.19 -36.96
N HIS A 6 16.24 11.08 -36.59
CA HIS A 6 16.26 11.78 -35.32
C HIS A 6 15.79 10.90 -34.14
N ALA A 7 14.99 9.87 -34.39
CA ALA A 7 14.50 8.95 -33.37
C ALA A 7 15.63 8.16 -32.70
N TYR A 8 16.65 7.76 -33.48
CA TYR A 8 17.79 7.00 -32.97
C TYR A 8 18.69 7.83 -32.05
N GLY A 9 18.85 9.11 -32.35
CA GLY A 9 19.61 10.05 -31.52
C GLY A 9 18.87 10.36 -30.20
N TYR A 10 17.55 10.49 -30.25
CA TYR A 10 16.72 10.73 -29.09
C TYR A 10 16.72 9.54 -28.12
N LEU A 11 16.58 8.32 -28.64
CA LEU A 11 16.63 7.09 -27.81
C LEU A 11 18.00 6.85 -27.17
N LYS A 12 19.09 7.48 -27.66
CA LYS A 12 20.39 7.43 -27.01
C LYS A 12 20.59 8.46 -25.91
N SER A 13 19.73 9.46 -25.80
CA SER A 13 19.76 10.42 -24.69
C SER A 13 19.22 9.78 -23.41
N GLU A 14 19.77 10.15 -22.24
CA GLU A 14 19.23 9.69 -20.95
C GLU A 14 17.75 10.00 -20.79
N LYS A 15 17.31 11.13 -21.32
CA LYS A 15 15.90 11.54 -21.32
C LYS A 15 15.05 10.60 -22.17
N GLY A 16 15.49 10.26 -23.38
CA GLY A 16 14.79 9.35 -24.27
C GLY A 16 14.71 7.92 -23.73
N VAL A 17 15.75 7.46 -23.00
CA VAL A 17 15.75 6.16 -22.33
C VAL A 17 14.70 6.13 -21.21
N LYS A 18 14.65 7.18 -20.38
CA LYS A 18 13.67 7.29 -19.30
C LYS A 18 12.23 7.31 -19.82
N GLU A 19 11.94 8.16 -20.81
CA GLU A 19 10.61 8.23 -21.42
C GLU A 19 10.21 6.92 -22.08
N PHE A 20 11.14 6.18 -22.66
CA PHE A 20 10.89 4.87 -23.23
C PHE A 20 10.58 3.81 -22.16
N GLU A 21 11.30 3.82 -21.06
CA GLU A 21 11.03 2.92 -19.93
C GLU A 21 9.67 3.24 -19.26
N GLU A 22 9.34 4.52 -19.05
CA GLU A 22 8.03 4.95 -18.58
C GLU A 22 6.90 4.48 -19.52
N TYR A 23 7.08 4.64 -20.84
CA TYR A 23 6.13 4.14 -21.81
C TYR A 23 5.96 2.61 -21.75
N ARG A 24 7.06 1.87 -21.58
CA ARG A 24 7.01 0.40 -21.43
C ARG A 24 6.25 -0.01 -20.17
N ILE A 25 6.43 0.71 -19.06
CA ILE A 25 5.72 0.45 -17.81
C ILE A 25 4.23 0.74 -18.00
N ASN A 26 3.87 1.85 -18.64
CA ASN A 26 2.48 2.19 -18.92
C ASN A 26 1.73 1.11 -19.72
N LEU A 27 2.43 0.39 -20.59
CA LEU A 27 1.84 -0.75 -21.31
C LEU A 27 1.55 -1.97 -20.42
N LEU A 28 2.10 -2.02 -19.20
CA LEU A 28 1.85 -3.09 -18.25
C LEU A 28 0.63 -2.82 -17.36
N PHE A 29 0.10 -1.61 -17.38
CA PHE A 29 -1.14 -1.28 -16.70
C PHE A 29 -2.32 -1.72 -17.54
N THR A 30 -2.87 -2.88 -17.21
CA THR A 30 -3.95 -3.53 -17.95
C THR A 30 -5.24 -3.64 -17.15
N ASP A 31 -5.19 -3.34 -15.86
CA ASP A 31 -6.34 -3.36 -14.98
C ASP A 31 -7.10 -2.03 -15.06
N GLU A 32 -8.42 -2.09 -15.01
CA GLU A 32 -9.35 -0.97 -15.02
C GLU A 32 -9.03 0.11 -13.96
N PHE A 33 -8.40 -0.29 -12.85
CA PHE A 33 -8.07 0.61 -11.71
C PHE A 33 -6.63 1.07 -11.66
N ASP A 34 -5.81 0.65 -12.61
CA ASP A 34 -4.38 0.98 -12.60
C ASP A 34 -4.12 2.49 -12.65
N ASP A 35 -5.05 3.28 -13.20
CA ASP A 35 -4.97 4.73 -13.27
C ASP A 35 -5.43 5.46 -11.99
N CYS A 36 -6.01 4.73 -11.04
CA CYS A 36 -6.56 5.33 -9.82
C CYS A 36 -5.46 5.74 -8.84
N ASN A 37 -5.81 6.69 -7.96
CA ASN A 37 -5.08 6.91 -6.72
C ASN A 37 -5.10 5.66 -5.86
N ALA A 38 -4.19 5.56 -4.90
CA ALA A 38 -4.10 4.41 -4.01
C ALA A 38 -4.37 4.79 -2.56
N VAL A 39 -5.08 3.94 -1.85
CA VAL A 39 -5.16 3.96 -0.38
C VAL A 39 -4.35 2.78 0.13
N LEU A 40 -3.26 3.09 0.84
CA LEU A 40 -2.32 2.11 1.37
C LEU A 40 -2.45 2.08 2.89
N THR A 41 -2.65 0.89 3.44
CA THR A 41 -2.75 0.67 4.89
C THR A 41 -1.63 -0.27 5.34
N LEU A 42 -0.85 0.17 6.32
CA LEU A 42 0.17 -0.62 6.97
C LEU A 42 -0.29 -1.02 8.37
N HIS A 43 -0.06 -2.26 8.73
CA HIS A 43 -0.26 -2.76 10.09
C HIS A 43 1.02 -3.44 10.58
N SER A 44 1.43 -3.11 11.82
CA SER A 44 2.45 -3.88 12.49
C SER A 44 1.95 -5.30 12.75
N GLY A 45 2.80 -6.30 12.47
CA GLY A 45 2.51 -7.70 12.78
C GLY A 45 2.80 -8.04 14.25
N GLU A 46 2.83 -9.34 14.55
CA GLU A 46 3.28 -9.82 15.85
C GLU A 46 4.76 -9.47 16.04
N GLY A 47 5.13 -8.96 17.21
CA GLY A 47 6.50 -8.59 17.55
C GLY A 47 6.65 -7.31 18.38
N GLY A 48 5.54 -6.70 18.83
CA GLY A 48 5.57 -5.52 19.71
C GLY A 48 6.29 -4.34 19.06
N THR A 49 7.18 -3.69 19.83
CA THR A 49 7.92 -2.48 19.43
C THR A 49 8.72 -2.65 18.13
N GLU A 50 9.30 -3.83 17.89
CA GLU A 50 10.07 -4.13 16.67
C GLU A 50 9.19 -4.08 15.40
N SER A 51 7.98 -4.61 15.46
CA SER A 51 7.07 -4.60 14.32
C SER A 51 6.46 -3.22 14.08
N CYS A 52 6.25 -2.44 15.15
CA CYS A 52 5.81 -1.05 15.04
C CYS A 52 6.88 -0.17 14.39
N ASP A 53 8.15 -0.36 14.75
CA ASP A 53 9.26 0.34 14.10
C ASP A 53 9.40 -0.07 12.63
N TRP A 54 9.22 -1.37 12.32
CA TRP A 54 9.22 -1.84 10.94
C TRP A 54 8.09 -1.20 10.10
N ALA A 55 6.87 -1.10 10.64
CA ALA A 55 5.78 -0.40 9.97
C ALA A 55 6.10 1.08 9.72
N SER A 56 6.78 1.74 10.66
CA SER A 56 7.28 3.11 10.49
C SER A 56 8.32 3.24 9.37
N MET A 57 9.22 2.27 9.26
CA MET A 57 10.21 2.24 8.16
C MET A 57 9.53 2.04 6.80
N LEU A 58 8.52 1.17 6.71
CA LEU A 58 7.73 0.99 5.49
C LEU A 58 6.93 2.24 5.12
N TYR A 59 6.31 2.90 6.09
CA TYR A 59 5.61 4.17 5.89
C TYR A 59 6.53 5.22 5.27
N ARG A 60 7.72 5.40 5.84
CA ARG A 60 8.74 6.32 5.30
C ARG A 60 9.16 5.91 3.88
N MET A 61 9.35 4.62 3.62
CA MET A 61 9.76 4.08 2.33
C MET A 61 8.74 4.43 1.24
N TYR A 62 7.44 4.19 1.48
CA TYR A 62 6.38 4.50 0.52
C TYR A 62 6.15 6.00 0.34
N THR A 63 6.25 6.78 1.41
CA THR A 63 6.17 8.25 1.32
C THR A 63 7.28 8.80 0.44
N ARG A 64 8.51 8.35 0.62
CA ARG A 64 9.64 8.78 -0.20
C ARG A 64 9.55 8.32 -1.65
N TRP A 65 9.03 7.12 -1.87
CA TRP A 65 8.76 6.67 -3.23
C TRP A 65 7.73 7.57 -3.92
N ALA A 66 6.63 7.88 -3.25
CA ALA A 66 5.60 8.78 -3.78
C ALA A 66 6.15 10.18 -4.07
N GLU A 67 6.94 10.76 -3.16
CA GLU A 67 7.60 12.06 -3.35
C GLU A 67 8.51 12.07 -4.58
N LYS A 68 9.31 11.02 -4.78
CA LYS A 68 10.20 10.87 -5.95
C LYS A 68 9.44 10.82 -7.27
N HIS A 69 8.21 10.32 -7.25
CA HIS A 69 7.32 10.27 -8.42
C HIS A 69 6.41 11.50 -8.55
N GLY A 70 6.61 12.53 -7.72
CA GLY A 70 5.80 13.76 -7.76
C GLY A 70 4.35 13.55 -7.31
N MET A 71 4.08 12.45 -6.59
CA MET A 71 2.77 12.14 -6.02
C MET A 71 2.60 12.81 -4.66
N SER A 72 1.38 13.20 -4.32
CA SER A 72 1.07 13.71 -2.99
C SER A 72 0.63 12.60 -2.05
N VAL A 73 1.03 12.71 -0.79
CA VAL A 73 0.67 11.75 0.26
C VAL A 73 -0.16 12.45 1.32
N GLU A 74 -1.31 11.89 1.62
CA GLU A 74 -2.21 12.36 2.66
C GLU A 74 -2.44 11.26 3.70
N VAL A 75 -2.26 11.58 4.98
CA VAL A 75 -2.50 10.64 6.07
C VAL A 75 -3.98 10.67 6.43
N LEU A 76 -4.67 9.54 6.25
CA LEU A 76 -6.09 9.40 6.57
C LEU A 76 -6.32 8.92 8.01
N ASP A 77 -5.48 8.00 8.47
CA ASP A 77 -5.52 7.46 9.84
C ASP A 77 -4.11 7.11 10.31
N PHE A 78 -3.84 7.35 11.58
CA PHE A 78 -2.53 7.11 12.17
C PHE A 78 -2.66 6.69 13.63
N LEU A 79 -2.14 5.52 13.95
CA LEU A 79 -2.11 4.97 15.30
C LEU A 79 -0.66 4.67 15.68
N GLU A 80 -0.15 5.41 16.66
CA GLU A 80 1.20 5.18 17.20
C GLU A 80 1.32 3.84 17.92
N GLY A 81 2.52 3.29 17.93
CA GLY A 81 2.87 2.16 18.79
C GLY A 81 2.98 2.60 20.26
N ASP A 82 2.76 1.68 21.18
CA ASP A 82 2.73 1.98 22.63
C ASP A 82 4.08 2.53 23.15
N GLU A 83 5.21 2.06 22.62
CA GLU A 83 6.56 2.46 23.04
C GLU A 83 7.31 3.19 21.92
N ALA A 84 7.18 2.76 20.67
CA ALA A 84 7.81 3.36 19.51
C ALA A 84 7.14 2.89 18.20
N GLY A 85 7.37 3.65 17.13
CA GLY A 85 6.92 3.30 15.79
C GLY A 85 5.42 3.46 15.57
N ILE A 86 4.87 2.72 14.60
CA ILE A 86 3.50 2.84 14.12
C ILE A 86 2.80 1.49 14.27
N LYS A 87 1.65 1.47 14.95
CA LYS A 87 0.80 0.29 15.05
C LYS A 87 -0.02 0.08 13.77
N SER A 88 -0.62 1.16 13.26
CA SER A 88 -1.25 1.18 11.95
C SER A 88 -1.23 2.58 11.36
N VAL A 89 -1.12 2.67 10.03
CA VAL A 89 -1.26 3.92 9.30
C VAL A 89 -1.98 3.66 7.99
N THR A 90 -2.91 4.56 7.66
CA THR A 90 -3.58 4.58 6.36
C THR A 90 -3.26 5.89 5.66
N ILE A 91 -2.68 5.79 4.48
CA ILE A 91 -2.32 6.93 3.64
C ILE A 91 -3.03 6.85 2.30
N GLN A 92 -3.38 7.99 1.77
CA GLN A 92 -3.82 8.15 0.40
C GLN A 92 -2.67 8.71 -0.43
N ILE A 93 -2.35 8.05 -1.52
CA ILE A 93 -1.30 8.46 -2.46
C ILE A 93 -1.99 8.88 -3.76
N ASN A 94 -1.88 10.18 -4.07
CA ASN A 94 -2.55 10.78 -5.21
C ASN A 94 -1.52 11.06 -6.31
N GLY A 95 -1.72 10.44 -7.46
CA GLY A 95 -0.86 10.63 -8.62
C GLY A 95 -1.18 9.62 -9.74
N PRO A 96 -0.59 9.81 -10.91
CA PRO A 96 -0.86 8.96 -12.07
C PRO A 96 -0.40 7.52 -11.79
N HIS A 97 -1.31 6.57 -12.02
CA HIS A 97 -1.07 5.13 -11.86
C HIS A 97 -0.61 4.71 -10.44
N ALA A 98 -0.95 5.50 -9.40
CA ALA A 98 -0.51 5.21 -8.03
C ALA A 98 -0.94 3.80 -7.59
N TYR A 99 -2.20 3.41 -7.84
CA TYR A 99 -2.66 2.06 -7.54
C TYR A 99 -1.99 1.01 -8.44
N GLY A 100 -1.81 1.29 -9.72
CA GLY A 100 -1.17 0.37 -10.67
C GLY A 100 0.23 -0.07 -10.21
N TYR A 101 1.02 0.84 -9.68
CA TYR A 101 2.32 0.55 -9.07
C TYR A 101 2.18 -0.16 -7.72
N LEU A 102 1.40 0.42 -6.80
CA LEU A 102 1.35 0.03 -5.40
C LEU A 102 0.61 -1.28 -5.16
N LYS A 103 -0.26 -1.74 -6.07
CA LYS A 103 -0.89 -3.07 -5.98
C LYS A 103 0.13 -4.20 -5.86
N SER A 104 1.36 -3.99 -6.38
CA SER A 104 2.47 -4.92 -6.23
C SER A 104 2.96 -5.07 -4.79
N GLU A 105 2.71 -4.10 -3.94
CA GLU A 105 3.20 -4.05 -2.56
C GLU A 105 2.27 -4.71 -1.54
N LYS A 106 1.10 -5.15 -2.00
CA LYS A 106 0.11 -5.82 -1.16
C LYS A 106 0.62 -7.17 -0.66
N GLY A 107 0.67 -7.34 0.66
CA GLY A 107 1.08 -8.57 1.32
C GLY A 107 1.92 -8.33 2.57
N VAL A 108 2.65 -9.36 3.00
CA VAL A 108 3.47 -9.33 4.21
C VAL A 108 4.93 -9.05 3.87
N HIS A 109 5.50 -8.05 4.54
CA HIS A 109 6.91 -7.65 4.45
C HIS A 109 7.69 -8.11 5.68
N ARG A 110 8.78 -8.83 5.46
CA ARG A 110 9.63 -9.38 6.52
C ARG A 110 10.92 -8.60 6.63
N LEU A 111 11.24 -8.11 7.83
CA LEU A 111 12.52 -7.50 8.16
C LEU A 111 13.36 -8.45 9.00
N VAL A 112 14.66 -8.57 8.69
CA VAL A 112 15.66 -9.27 9.49
C VAL A 112 16.83 -8.32 9.77
N ARG A 113 17.00 -7.93 11.03
CA ARG A 113 18.06 -7.01 11.46
C ARG A 113 18.51 -7.28 12.90
N ILE A 114 19.63 -6.67 13.27
CA ILE A 114 19.99 -6.53 14.70
C ILE A 114 19.05 -5.49 15.31
N SER A 115 18.39 -5.88 16.41
CA SER A 115 17.42 -5.03 17.09
C SER A 115 18.06 -3.79 17.68
N PRO A 116 17.57 -2.58 17.41
CA PRO A 116 17.98 -1.36 18.10
C PRO A 116 17.41 -1.26 19.52
N PHE A 117 16.38 -2.06 19.85
CA PHE A 117 15.70 -2.07 21.14
C PHE A 117 16.27 -3.12 22.11
N ASN A 118 17.13 -4.01 21.61
CA ASN A 118 17.73 -5.07 22.41
C ASN A 118 19.18 -4.78 22.72
N SER A 119 19.51 -4.51 23.99
CA SER A 119 20.86 -4.19 24.45
C SER A 119 21.89 -5.31 24.19
N ALA A 120 21.44 -6.56 24.04
CA ALA A 120 22.29 -7.69 23.71
C ALA A 120 22.58 -7.84 22.22
N GLY A 121 22.10 -6.92 21.36
CA GLY A 121 22.34 -6.95 19.92
C GLY A 121 21.80 -8.19 19.21
N LYS A 122 20.69 -8.75 19.69
CA LYS A 122 20.07 -9.93 19.08
C LYS A 122 19.52 -9.62 17.70
N ARG A 123 19.74 -10.54 16.74
CA ARG A 123 19.08 -10.50 15.46
C ARG A 123 17.63 -10.91 15.59
N MET A 124 16.72 -10.01 15.17
CA MET A 124 15.28 -10.19 15.28
C MET A 124 14.66 -10.22 13.89
N THR A 125 13.50 -10.86 13.79
CA THR A 125 12.66 -10.88 12.61
C THR A 125 11.34 -10.22 12.95
N SER A 126 10.93 -9.24 12.12
CA SER A 126 9.68 -8.50 12.29
C SER A 126 8.85 -8.60 11.02
N PHE A 127 7.55 -8.56 11.18
CA PHE A 127 6.59 -8.61 10.10
C PHE A 127 5.68 -7.38 10.14
N ALA A 128 5.32 -6.89 8.96
CA ALA A 128 4.28 -5.88 8.80
C ALA A 128 3.49 -6.21 7.54
N SER A 129 2.19 -6.00 7.59
CA SER A 129 1.32 -6.18 6.42
C SER A 129 1.06 -4.86 5.73
N CYS A 130 1.02 -4.90 4.41
CA CYS A 130 0.63 -3.82 3.54
C CYS A 130 -0.63 -4.23 2.78
N ASP A 131 -1.69 -3.46 2.90
CA ASP A 131 -2.90 -3.59 2.09
C ASP A 131 -3.03 -2.37 1.19
N VAL A 132 -3.38 -2.62 -0.07
CA VAL A 132 -3.51 -1.55 -1.08
C VAL A 132 -4.84 -1.71 -1.78
N ILE A 133 -5.60 -0.62 -1.83
CA ILE A 133 -6.88 -0.54 -2.52
C ILE A 133 -6.90 0.69 -3.44
N PRO A 134 -7.61 0.64 -4.57
CA PRO A 134 -7.78 1.82 -5.40
C PRO A 134 -8.66 2.85 -4.70
N ASP A 135 -8.33 4.13 -4.87
CA ASP A 135 -9.22 5.23 -4.51
C ASP A 135 -10.14 5.52 -5.70
N ILE A 136 -11.36 5.05 -5.58
CA ILE A 136 -12.33 5.13 -6.68
C ILE A 136 -13.18 6.39 -6.46
N GLU A 137 -12.89 7.42 -7.25
CA GLU A 137 -13.65 8.68 -7.23
C GLU A 137 -15.04 8.57 -7.91
N GLN A 138 -15.23 7.58 -8.78
CA GLN A 138 -16.47 7.42 -9.53
C GLN A 138 -17.47 6.55 -8.78
N ASP A 139 -18.74 6.91 -8.89
CA ASP A 139 -19.88 6.13 -8.43
C ASP A 139 -19.86 4.74 -9.09
N LEU A 140 -19.17 3.81 -8.47
CA LEU A 140 -19.51 2.43 -8.72
C LEU A 140 -20.97 2.25 -8.28
N GLU A 141 -21.74 1.54 -9.06
CA GLU A 141 -23.11 1.09 -8.73
C GLU A 141 -23.13 0.15 -7.51
N ILE A 142 -22.41 0.53 -6.47
CA ILE A 142 -22.50 -0.05 -5.14
C ILE A 142 -23.41 0.88 -4.36
N GLU A 143 -24.66 0.53 -4.31
CA GLU A 143 -25.65 1.18 -3.47
C GLU A 143 -25.39 0.76 -2.03
N ILE A 144 -24.94 1.71 -1.21
CA ILE A 144 -24.81 1.54 0.23
C ILE A 144 -26.05 2.14 0.83
N ARG A 145 -26.91 1.29 1.41
CA ARG A 145 -28.12 1.75 2.10
C ARG A 145 -27.76 2.24 3.49
N ASP A 146 -28.44 3.28 3.97
CA ASP A 146 -28.21 3.81 5.31
C ASP A 146 -28.50 2.77 6.41
N GLU A 147 -29.39 1.81 6.14
CA GLU A 147 -29.73 0.70 7.04
C GLU A 147 -28.62 -0.35 7.17
N ASP A 148 -27.73 -0.45 6.18
CA ASP A 148 -26.64 -1.42 6.14
C ASP A 148 -25.37 -0.90 6.83
N ILE A 149 -25.33 0.37 7.24
CA ILE A 149 -24.17 0.98 7.86
C ILE A 149 -24.50 1.53 9.26
N ARG A 150 -23.52 1.44 10.15
CA ARG A 150 -23.50 2.17 11.41
C ARG A 150 -22.35 3.16 11.38
N ILE A 151 -22.67 4.42 11.66
CA ILE A 151 -21.71 5.50 11.75
C ILE A 151 -21.53 5.86 13.22
N ASP A 152 -20.36 5.57 13.77
CA ASP A 152 -19.97 5.93 15.12
C ASP A 152 -19.04 7.14 15.08
N THR A 153 -19.35 8.15 15.89
CA THR A 153 -18.45 9.29 16.10
C THR A 153 -17.66 9.05 17.38
N TYR A 154 -16.37 9.27 17.33
CA TYR A 154 -15.53 9.13 18.51
C TYR A 154 -14.48 10.26 18.57
N ARG A 155 -13.83 10.37 19.72
CA ARG A 155 -12.76 11.33 19.89
C ARG A 155 -11.50 10.77 19.26
N SER A 156 -10.87 11.56 18.37
CA SER A 156 -9.57 11.19 17.84
C SER A 156 -8.56 11.01 18.97
N SER A 157 -7.83 9.90 18.96
CA SER A 157 -6.70 9.66 19.85
C SER A 157 -5.42 9.98 19.08
N GLY A 158 -4.65 10.96 19.53
CA GLY A 158 -3.35 11.34 18.95
C GLY A 158 -2.67 12.40 19.81
N ALA A 159 -1.36 12.52 19.69
CA ALA A 159 -0.53 13.52 20.34
C ALA A 159 -0.79 14.91 19.74
N GLY A 160 -1.92 15.52 20.08
CA GLY A 160 -2.31 16.86 19.65
C GLY A 160 -2.91 17.64 20.80
N GLY A 161 -2.63 18.92 20.83
CA GLY A 161 -3.00 19.83 21.93
C GLY A 161 -4.49 19.88 22.27
N GLN A 162 -4.87 20.62 23.30
CA GLN A 162 -6.21 20.69 23.94
C GLN A 162 -7.43 20.78 23.02
N HIS A 163 -7.26 21.11 21.73
CA HIS A 163 -8.37 21.22 20.77
C HIS A 163 -8.82 19.86 20.20
N ILE A 164 -7.91 18.90 20.06
CA ILE A 164 -8.19 17.57 19.49
C ILE A 164 -9.01 16.73 20.46
N ASN A 165 -8.81 16.92 21.75
CA ASN A 165 -9.52 16.17 22.80
C ASN A 165 -10.95 16.65 23.08
N LYS A 166 -11.42 17.73 22.46
CA LYS A 166 -12.74 18.30 22.71
C LYS A 166 -13.81 18.04 21.63
N THR A 167 -13.39 17.66 20.42
CA THR A 167 -14.32 17.46 19.30
C THR A 167 -14.32 16.01 18.85
N SER A 168 -15.48 15.37 18.84
CA SER A 168 -15.69 14.01 18.30
C SER A 168 -15.79 14.09 16.78
N SER A 169 -14.68 14.44 16.08
CA SER A 169 -14.64 14.57 14.63
C SER A 169 -14.28 13.26 13.93
N ALA A 170 -13.71 12.30 14.65
CA ALA A 170 -13.37 11.00 14.09
C ALA A 170 -14.61 10.17 13.78
N ILE A 171 -14.60 9.51 12.64
CA ILE A 171 -15.70 8.67 12.13
C ILE A 171 -15.22 7.25 11.98
N ARG A 172 -16.06 6.32 12.46
CA ARG A 172 -15.98 4.89 12.16
C ARG A 172 -17.26 4.47 11.47
N ILE A 173 -17.14 3.81 10.33
CA ILE A 173 -18.29 3.22 9.63
C ILE A 173 -18.13 1.71 9.65
N THR A 174 -19.16 1.04 10.12
CA THR A 174 -19.26 -0.42 10.09
C THR A 174 -20.38 -0.81 9.12
N HIS A 175 -20.04 -1.61 8.13
CA HIS A 175 -21.00 -2.17 7.17
C HIS A 175 -21.45 -3.54 7.66
N PHE A 176 -22.72 -3.67 8.03
CA PHE A 176 -23.25 -4.87 8.68
C PHE A 176 -23.20 -6.12 7.78
N PRO A 177 -23.60 -6.06 6.49
CA PRO A 177 -23.64 -7.27 5.68
C PRO A 177 -22.26 -7.91 5.47
N THR A 178 -21.19 -7.10 5.38
CA THR A 178 -19.82 -7.59 5.10
C THR A 178 -18.91 -7.57 6.31
N GLY A 179 -19.31 -6.94 7.42
CA GLY A 179 -18.46 -6.76 8.59
C GLY A 179 -17.27 -5.80 8.38
N ILE A 180 -17.20 -5.13 7.23
CA ILE A 180 -16.10 -4.18 6.94
C ILE A 180 -16.21 -2.98 7.85
N VAL A 181 -15.07 -2.63 8.47
CA VAL A 181 -14.93 -1.43 9.30
C VAL A 181 -13.92 -0.50 8.65
N VAL A 182 -14.27 0.78 8.54
CA VAL A 182 -13.39 1.85 8.07
C VAL A 182 -13.38 2.98 9.09
N GLN A 183 -12.25 3.69 9.18
CA GLN A 183 -12.07 4.80 10.12
C GLN A 183 -11.40 5.95 9.41
N CYS A 184 -11.81 7.19 9.74
CA CYS A 184 -11.16 8.41 9.27
C CYS A 184 -11.22 9.46 10.38
N GLN A 185 -10.05 10.08 10.69
CA GLN A 185 -9.93 11.09 11.76
C GLN A 185 -9.06 12.28 11.37
N ASN A 186 -8.59 12.34 10.12
CA ASN A 186 -7.56 13.29 9.68
C ASN A 186 -8.09 14.73 9.52
N GLU A 187 -9.38 14.88 9.24
CA GLU A 187 -9.97 16.18 8.99
C GLU A 187 -10.55 16.80 10.26
N ARG A 188 -10.51 18.14 10.34
CA ARG A 188 -11.16 18.89 11.42
C ARG A 188 -12.69 18.83 11.33
N SER A 189 -13.22 18.59 10.15
CA SER A 189 -14.65 18.49 9.87
C SER A 189 -15.14 17.05 9.94
N GLN A 190 -16.11 16.78 10.81
CA GLN A 190 -16.80 15.49 10.89
C GLN A 190 -17.42 15.06 9.54
N LEU A 191 -17.96 16.05 8.77
CA LEU A 191 -18.55 15.78 7.46
C LEU A 191 -17.49 15.32 6.45
N MET A 192 -16.31 15.93 6.45
CA MET A 192 -15.22 15.51 5.55
C MET A 192 -14.70 14.12 5.92
N ASN A 193 -14.54 13.83 7.22
CA ASN A 193 -14.18 12.49 7.66
C ASN A 193 -15.24 11.45 7.28
N LYS A 194 -16.54 11.80 7.37
CA LYS A 194 -17.64 10.92 6.91
C LYS A 194 -17.53 10.63 5.42
N ASN A 195 -17.33 11.66 4.60
CA ASN A 195 -17.23 11.50 3.15
C ASN A 195 -16.03 10.62 2.76
N LYS A 196 -14.85 10.86 3.35
CA LYS A 196 -13.66 10.03 3.12
C LYS A 196 -13.86 8.59 3.60
N ALA A 197 -14.44 8.39 4.78
CA ALA A 197 -14.76 7.04 5.27
C ALA A 197 -15.74 6.31 4.34
N MET A 198 -16.75 7.01 3.79
CA MET A 198 -17.67 6.44 2.79
C MET A 198 -16.97 6.04 1.50
N GLN A 199 -16.03 6.85 1.01
CA GLN A 199 -15.20 6.49 -0.15
C GLN A 199 -14.37 5.22 0.14
N MET A 200 -13.71 5.18 1.30
CA MET A 200 -12.94 3.99 1.72
C MET A 200 -13.83 2.75 1.81
N LEU A 201 -15.06 2.88 2.33
CA LEU A 201 -16.01 1.77 2.39
C LEU A 201 -16.42 1.31 1.00
N LYS A 202 -16.77 2.23 0.10
CA LYS A 202 -17.11 1.93 -1.30
C LYS A 202 -15.97 1.17 -1.99
N SER A 203 -14.74 1.63 -1.83
CA SER A 203 -13.55 0.96 -2.40
C SER A 203 -13.35 -0.46 -1.85
N LYS A 204 -13.52 -0.65 -0.54
CA LYS A 204 -13.41 -1.99 0.06
C LYS A 204 -14.52 -2.94 -0.41
N LEU A 205 -15.76 -2.46 -0.50
CA LEU A 205 -16.90 -3.24 -0.99
C LEU A 205 -16.71 -3.65 -2.46
N TYR A 206 -16.16 -2.76 -3.27
CA TYR A 206 -15.86 -3.09 -4.66
C TYR A 206 -14.82 -4.20 -4.79
N LEU A 207 -13.72 -4.11 -4.03
CA LEU A 207 -12.72 -5.16 -4.02
C LEU A 207 -13.28 -6.50 -3.55
N LEU A 208 -14.15 -6.49 -2.54
CA LEU A 208 -14.84 -7.68 -2.07
C LEU A 208 -15.69 -8.28 -3.20
N LYS A 209 -16.48 -7.47 -3.89
CA LYS A 209 -17.32 -7.92 -5.02
C LYS A 209 -16.47 -8.47 -6.18
N LYS A 210 -15.32 -7.83 -6.47
CA LYS A 210 -14.36 -8.34 -7.46
C LYS A 210 -13.76 -9.68 -7.03
N GLN A 211 -13.42 -9.82 -5.76
CA GLN A 211 -12.88 -11.06 -5.21
C GLN A 211 -13.90 -12.19 -5.24
N GLU A 212 -15.16 -11.94 -4.87
CA GLU A 212 -16.25 -12.91 -4.97
C GLU A 212 -16.45 -13.41 -6.41
N ASN A 213 -16.33 -12.52 -7.40
CA ASN A 213 -16.40 -12.91 -8.80
C ASN A 213 -15.18 -13.75 -9.25
N LEU A 214 -13.98 -13.42 -8.77
CA LEU A 214 -12.77 -14.19 -9.03
C LEU A 214 -12.80 -15.56 -8.35
N GLU A 215 -13.34 -15.66 -7.13
CA GLU A 215 -13.54 -16.92 -6.42
C GLU A 215 -14.56 -17.80 -7.15
N ARG A 216 -15.66 -17.25 -7.65
CA ARG A 216 -16.61 -17.99 -8.50
C ARG A 216 -15.95 -18.52 -9.78
N ILE A 217 -15.06 -17.75 -10.40
CA ILE A 217 -14.31 -18.19 -11.57
C ILE A 217 -13.28 -19.28 -11.17
N SER A 218 -12.68 -19.17 -9.99
CA SER A 218 -11.73 -20.13 -9.44
C SER A 218 -12.40 -21.44 -9.05
N ASP A 219 -13.58 -21.38 -8.44
CA ASP A 219 -14.40 -22.57 -8.10
C ASP A 219 -14.81 -23.34 -9.38
N ILE A 220 -15.06 -22.62 -10.47
CA ILE A 220 -15.30 -23.22 -11.80
C ILE A 220 -14.00 -23.84 -12.37
N ARG A 221 -12.81 -23.36 -11.95
CA ARG A 221 -11.51 -23.85 -12.45
C ARG A 221 -10.81 -24.87 -11.56
N GLY A 222 -11.27 -25.09 -10.32
CA GLY A 222 -10.72 -26.06 -9.37
C GLY A 222 -9.26 -25.77 -8.95
N GLU A 223 -9.09 -25.48 -7.67
CA GLU A 223 -7.91 -25.30 -6.83
C GLU A 223 -7.59 -23.87 -6.42
N VAL A 224 -7.81 -23.62 -5.13
CA VAL A 224 -7.27 -22.47 -4.40
C VAL A 224 -6.43 -22.98 -3.23
N THR A 225 -5.18 -22.64 -3.23
CA THR A 225 -4.28 -22.87 -2.11
C THR A 225 -4.41 -21.77 -1.04
N ASP A 226 -4.51 -22.25 0.15
CA ASP A 226 -4.75 -21.67 1.46
C ASP A 226 -3.99 -20.37 1.81
N ASN A 227 -4.72 -19.40 2.40
CA ASN A 227 -4.22 -18.13 2.92
C ASN A 227 -3.87 -18.23 4.41
N GLY A 228 -2.73 -18.81 4.70
CA GLY A 228 -2.09 -18.67 6.01
C GLY A 228 -0.89 -17.73 5.94
N PHE A 229 -0.23 -17.42 7.04
CA PHE A 229 1.02 -16.65 7.21
C PHE A 229 2.09 -16.81 6.11
N GLY A 230 1.77 -17.53 5.04
CA GLY A 230 2.54 -17.82 3.84
C GLY A 230 2.62 -16.70 2.79
N SER A 231 1.82 -15.65 2.89
CA SER A 231 1.75 -14.56 1.90
C SER A 231 2.88 -13.53 2.03
N GLN A 232 4.05 -13.96 2.49
CA GLN A 232 5.23 -13.13 2.54
C GLN A 232 5.71 -12.81 1.11
N ILE A 233 5.52 -11.56 0.68
CA ILE A 233 5.89 -11.11 -0.64
C ILE A 233 7.36 -10.72 -0.73
N ARG A 234 7.90 -10.05 0.31
CA ARG A 234 9.24 -9.50 0.27
C ARG A 234 9.98 -9.65 1.59
N SER A 235 11.28 -9.93 1.50
CA SER A 235 12.18 -10.06 2.64
C SER A 235 13.28 -9.02 2.56
N TYR A 236 13.49 -8.29 3.64
CA TYR A 236 14.52 -7.27 3.83
C TYR A 236 15.51 -7.78 4.87
N VAL A 237 16.73 -8.08 4.46
CA VAL A 237 17.80 -8.59 5.32
C VAL A 237 18.87 -7.53 5.41
N LEU A 238 19.18 -7.07 6.65
CA LEU A 238 20.22 -6.10 6.91
C LEU A 238 21.50 -6.76 7.48
N GLN A 239 21.35 -7.88 8.15
CA GLN A 239 22.47 -8.67 8.70
C GLN A 239 22.18 -10.18 8.58
N PRO A 240 23.19 -11.04 8.32
CA PRO A 240 24.63 -10.77 8.18
C PRO A 240 25.04 -10.25 6.80
N TYR A 241 24.15 -10.23 5.84
CA TYR A 241 24.30 -9.65 4.50
C TYR A 241 23.13 -8.70 4.23
N THR A 242 23.31 -7.79 3.28
CA THR A 242 22.26 -6.83 2.89
C THR A 242 21.58 -7.30 1.61
N MET A 243 20.26 -7.50 1.65
CA MET A 243 19.48 -7.90 0.48
C MET A 243 17.98 -7.65 0.70
N VAL A 244 17.34 -7.13 -0.32
CA VAL A 244 15.87 -7.16 -0.44
C VAL A 244 15.52 -8.10 -1.58
N LYS A 245 14.63 -9.06 -1.31
CA LYS A 245 14.20 -10.06 -2.29
C LYS A 245 12.69 -10.20 -2.31
N ASP A 246 12.09 -10.07 -3.47
CA ASP A 246 10.69 -10.42 -3.71
C ASP A 246 10.58 -11.90 -4.03
N LYS A 247 9.71 -12.62 -3.31
CA LYS A 247 9.56 -14.06 -3.46
C LYS A 247 8.76 -14.46 -4.70
N ARG A 248 7.89 -13.58 -5.19
CA ARG A 248 7.01 -13.86 -6.32
C ARG A 248 7.76 -13.78 -7.65
N THR A 249 8.57 -12.73 -7.78
CA THR A 249 9.30 -12.42 -9.02
C THR A 249 10.75 -12.88 -9.00
N SER A 250 11.26 -13.25 -7.81
CA SER A 250 12.69 -13.52 -7.55
C SER A 250 13.59 -12.30 -7.79
N TYR A 251 13.04 -11.11 -8.02
CA TYR A 251 13.81 -9.88 -8.14
C TYR A 251 14.47 -9.55 -6.81
N GLU A 252 15.75 -9.16 -6.87
CA GLU A 252 16.54 -8.84 -5.67
C GLU A 252 17.39 -7.58 -5.87
N ASN A 253 17.60 -6.84 -4.78
CA ASN A 253 18.44 -5.65 -4.75
C ASN A 253 19.30 -5.69 -3.47
N SER A 254 20.60 -5.61 -3.62
CA SER A 254 21.55 -5.61 -2.49
C SER A 254 21.66 -4.24 -1.80
N ASN A 255 21.22 -3.15 -2.44
CA ASN A 255 21.23 -1.81 -1.86
C ASN A 255 19.97 -1.57 -1.03
N VAL A 256 19.93 -2.21 0.15
CA VAL A 256 18.77 -2.12 1.08
C VAL A 256 18.49 -0.68 1.50
N SER A 257 19.53 0.14 1.66
CA SER A 257 19.36 1.56 2.04
C SER A 257 18.62 2.35 0.97
N ALA A 258 18.95 2.16 -0.30
CA ALA A 258 18.22 2.81 -1.40
C ALA A 258 16.76 2.36 -1.46
N VAL A 259 16.50 1.06 -1.28
CA VAL A 259 15.14 0.51 -1.25
C VAL A 259 14.33 1.13 -0.12
N LEU A 260 14.88 1.16 1.10
CA LEU A 260 14.22 1.79 2.26
C LEU A 260 14.08 3.32 2.12
N ASP A 261 14.82 3.91 1.19
CA ASP A 261 14.71 5.33 0.81
C ASP A 261 13.79 5.55 -0.41
N GLY A 262 13.02 4.52 -0.81
CA GLY A 262 11.98 4.61 -1.83
C GLY A 262 12.43 4.21 -3.24
N ASP A 263 13.50 3.43 -3.42
CA ASP A 263 13.87 2.83 -4.72
C ASP A 263 13.13 1.50 -4.91
N LEU A 264 11.85 1.59 -5.30
CA LEU A 264 10.95 0.44 -5.41
C LEU A 264 10.62 0.06 -6.86
N ASP A 265 10.96 0.90 -7.84
CA ASP A 265 10.52 0.74 -9.24
C ASP A 265 10.92 -0.62 -9.85
N GLY A 266 12.11 -1.12 -9.50
CA GLY A 266 12.56 -2.43 -9.94
C GLY A 266 11.66 -3.58 -9.48
N PHE A 267 11.21 -3.53 -8.21
CA PHE A 267 10.29 -4.53 -7.65
C PHE A 267 8.90 -4.44 -8.26
N MET A 268 8.37 -3.22 -8.38
CA MET A 268 7.06 -2.96 -8.94
C MET A 268 7.00 -3.38 -10.42
N THR A 269 8.00 -2.99 -11.20
CA THR A 269 8.12 -3.36 -12.62
C THR A 269 8.25 -4.88 -12.80
N ALA A 270 9.08 -5.54 -11.97
CA ALA A 270 9.22 -6.99 -12.01
C ALA A 270 7.90 -7.70 -11.71
N TYR A 271 7.12 -7.20 -10.75
CA TYR A 271 5.81 -7.73 -10.43
C TYR A 271 4.82 -7.53 -11.58
N LEU A 272 4.73 -6.34 -12.16
CA LEU A 272 3.84 -6.05 -13.29
C LEU A 272 4.14 -6.95 -14.49
N LYS A 273 5.41 -7.19 -14.80
CA LYS A 273 5.82 -8.13 -15.85
C LYS A 273 5.39 -9.56 -15.52
N TRP A 274 5.60 -9.98 -14.27
CA TRP A 274 5.24 -11.33 -13.81
C TRP A 274 3.74 -11.59 -13.91
N VAL A 275 2.90 -10.64 -13.47
CA VAL A 275 1.43 -10.76 -13.54
C VAL A 275 0.96 -10.79 -14.99
N ASN A 276 1.51 -9.96 -15.86
CA ASN A 276 1.13 -9.90 -17.27
C ASN A 276 1.77 -11.00 -18.12
N ARG A 277 2.55 -11.92 -17.51
CA ARG A 277 3.26 -13.02 -18.21
C ARG A 277 4.13 -12.52 -19.37
N VAL A 278 4.67 -11.34 -19.24
CA VAL A 278 5.63 -10.80 -20.21
C VAL A 278 6.99 -11.43 -19.89
N GLU A 279 7.39 -12.42 -20.68
CA GLU A 279 8.74 -12.99 -20.62
C GLU A 279 9.75 -11.91 -21.01
N VAL A 280 10.87 -11.87 -20.29
CA VAL A 280 11.99 -10.94 -20.52
C VAL A 280 12.92 -11.51 -21.57
#